data_0d0a9464e5e37b1c885e4fad8647c152
#
_entry.id   0d0a9464e5e37b1c885e4fad8647c152
#
_cell.length_a   1.000
_cell.length_b   1.000
_cell.length_c   1.000
_cell.angle_alpha   90.00
_cell.angle_beta   90.00
_cell.angle_gamma   90.00
#
_symmetry.space_group_name_H-M   'P 1'
#
loop_
_entity.id
_entity.type
_entity.pdbx_description
1 polymer ?
#
loop_
_entity_poly.entity_id
_entity_poly.type
_entity_poly.pdbx_seq_one_letter_code
_entity_poly.pdbx_strand_id
1 'polypeptide(L)'
;MQSVEFRQEVLNVKLAELLAQRGMVALPEQRLPEALPDVLVIFRGLRLNIEGEIGDQVGAEQRAWGKASERVQRDIAHISVALLYPPHLRREPLENLPKAIEQANLKFAVCIPPIPEKPQWLEGDIDALCHVLQTAYEQLASEDAVQKAAGLLKEAIQFPSREMITAGVSIDRVAYPLGIPPESVSKQKSHQVTSIAQIASLVLANAMLFQEELAQVDHRVKRLRQCLEAENFADDLLEVWRFVLREINYHAVFDIARKVLLELPNTPQMDRALRNCAEKVLEVVKMRVATRHDVAGRLYHLLLGDIAKPLGTYYTSIPAATLLLRLAFEPSRWRVAWDDSDTVGKLRIADFACGTGTLLMAALQAILDNFLRVAWRNGEDLPTQRRKLLKVLLEEGIWGMDVLQSAVHLTATALTLPIPEVTIKGMNLYALDLGVRGDEKRLGSLDLLRGTAQVTIALRPFPVTRTKGKRVTETRTQQVKLQLPEGGFDLICMNPPFTRSCGDNLLFGSFPQKERKTLQLELQKLIRKERLFASALAGLAPIFVALADRYLKENGRLALVLPKALLSGVEWERTRRLLMKRYVVEFLVVSHDPHRWNFSDNTDLSEVLIVARKL
;
A
#
# COMPACT_ATOMS: atom_id res chain seq x y z
N MET A 1 27.43 -38.35 -7.65
CA MET A 1 26.69 -37.34 -6.88
C MET A 1 26.55 -36.01 -7.65
N GLN A 2 27.61 -35.42 -8.19
CA GLN A 2 27.52 -34.13 -8.96
C GLN A 2 26.55 -34.14 -10.15
N SER A 3 26.35 -35.27 -10.85
CA SER A 3 25.45 -35.33 -12.02
C SER A 3 23.94 -35.27 -11.69
N VAL A 4 23.55 -35.65 -10.48
CA VAL A 4 22.13 -35.68 -10.06
C VAL A 4 21.69 -34.31 -9.61
N GLU A 5 22.51 -33.60 -8.88
CA GLU A 5 22.25 -32.25 -8.39
C GLU A 5 22.15 -31.25 -9.55
N PHE A 6 23.10 -31.32 -10.48
CA PHE A 6 23.07 -30.52 -11.71
C PHE A 6 21.78 -30.74 -12.55
N ARG A 7 21.25 -31.98 -12.57
CA ARG A 7 20.04 -32.28 -13.34
C ARG A 7 18.76 -31.73 -12.69
N GLN A 8 18.67 -31.70 -11.38
CA GLN A 8 17.58 -31.13 -10.63
C GLN A 8 17.52 -29.61 -10.86
N GLU A 9 18.66 -28.93 -10.79
CA GLU A 9 18.75 -27.48 -11.09
C GLU A 9 18.25 -27.16 -12.51
N VAL A 10 18.59 -27.97 -13.50
CA VAL A 10 18.09 -27.79 -14.88
C VAL A 10 16.57 -27.99 -14.96
N LEU A 11 16.01 -28.96 -14.23
CA LEU A 11 14.56 -29.16 -14.16
C LEU A 11 13.88 -27.94 -13.53
N ASN A 12 14.44 -27.39 -12.45
CA ASN A 12 13.92 -26.18 -11.79
C ASN A 12 13.94 -24.96 -12.72
N VAL A 13 15.01 -24.79 -13.52
CA VAL A 13 15.09 -23.72 -14.53
C VAL A 13 13.99 -23.88 -15.58
N LYS A 14 13.81 -25.09 -16.11
CA LYS A 14 12.80 -25.34 -17.15
C LYS A 14 11.37 -25.24 -16.60
N LEU A 15 11.14 -25.65 -15.38
CA LEU A 15 9.87 -25.44 -14.69
C LEU A 15 9.57 -23.93 -14.55
N ALA A 16 10.54 -23.14 -14.13
CA ALA A 16 10.38 -21.70 -13.99
C ALA A 16 10.02 -21.03 -15.34
N GLU A 17 10.68 -21.44 -16.43
CA GLU A 17 10.35 -20.96 -17.79
C GLU A 17 8.90 -21.30 -18.17
N LEU A 18 8.44 -22.51 -17.89
CA LEU A 18 7.08 -22.95 -18.21
C LEU A 18 6.01 -22.25 -17.36
N LEU A 19 6.29 -22.01 -16.09
CA LEU A 19 5.42 -21.21 -15.21
C LEU A 19 5.34 -19.76 -15.68
N ALA A 20 6.46 -19.20 -16.15
CA ALA A 20 6.50 -17.85 -16.68
C ALA A 20 5.66 -17.70 -17.96
N GLN A 21 5.67 -18.69 -18.85
CA GLN A 21 4.83 -18.74 -20.04
C GLN A 21 3.33 -18.73 -19.70
N ARG A 22 2.96 -19.21 -18.51
CA ARG A 22 1.58 -19.21 -17.96
C ARG A 22 1.24 -17.97 -17.16
N GLY A 23 2.09 -16.93 -17.23
CA GLY A 23 1.85 -15.62 -16.63
C GLY A 23 2.25 -15.49 -15.16
N MET A 24 3.00 -16.46 -14.63
CA MET A 24 3.63 -16.37 -13.31
C MET A 24 5.05 -15.82 -13.44
N VAL A 25 5.52 -15.05 -12.45
CA VAL A 25 6.93 -14.66 -12.37
C VAL A 25 7.65 -15.71 -11.56
N ALA A 26 8.28 -16.67 -12.25
CA ALA A 26 9.01 -17.76 -11.64
C ALA A 26 10.52 -17.58 -11.88
N LEU A 27 11.30 -17.65 -10.80
CA LEU A 27 12.74 -17.41 -10.77
C LEU A 27 13.43 -18.65 -10.19
N PRO A 28 14.24 -19.36 -10.97
CA PRO A 28 14.94 -20.53 -10.47
C PRO A 28 16.15 -20.12 -9.60
N GLU A 29 16.50 -20.97 -8.63
CA GLU A 29 17.72 -20.91 -7.84
C GLU A 29 18.06 -19.52 -7.23
N GLN A 30 17.05 -18.88 -6.60
CA GLN A 30 17.26 -17.54 -6.05
C GLN A 30 17.93 -17.56 -4.67
N ARG A 31 19.03 -16.81 -4.52
CA ARG A 31 19.62 -16.54 -3.20
C ARG A 31 18.81 -15.48 -2.46
N LEU A 32 18.09 -15.92 -1.43
CA LEU A 32 17.56 -15.05 -0.39
C LEU A 32 18.57 -14.97 0.77
N PRO A 33 18.54 -13.92 1.62
CA PRO A 33 19.52 -13.76 2.71
C PRO A 33 19.67 -14.99 3.62
N GLU A 34 18.65 -15.83 3.74
CA GLU A 34 18.61 -16.97 4.64
C GLU A 34 18.33 -18.31 3.94
N ALA A 35 18.15 -18.35 2.62
CA ALA A 35 17.77 -19.59 1.92
C ALA A 35 17.95 -19.54 0.41
N LEU A 36 18.10 -20.72 -0.19
CA LEU A 36 18.10 -20.96 -1.64
C LEU A 36 16.84 -21.76 -1.98
N PRO A 37 15.71 -21.16 -2.35
CA PRO A 37 14.57 -21.91 -2.89
C PRO A 37 14.89 -22.40 -4.30
N ASP A 38 14.45 -23.63 -4.63
CA ASP A 38 14.65 -24.21 -5.95
C ASP A 38 13.97 -23.40 -7.06
N VAL A 39 12.73 -22.96 -6.82
CA VAL A 39 12.02 -22.01 -7.68
C VAL A 39 11.25 -21.03 -6.81
N LEU A 40 11.53 -19.74 -6.96
CA LEU A 40 10.75 -18.67 -6.34
C LEU A 40 9.71 -18.17 -7.34
N VAL A 41 8.44 -18.22 -6.99
CA VAL A 41 7.34 -17.69 -7.78
C VAL A 41 6.80 -16.43 -7.10
N ILE A 42 6.78 -15.32 -7.81
CA ILE A 42 6.15 -14.09 -7.37
C ILE A 42 4.82 -13.95 -8.11
N PHE A 43 3.75 -14.10 -7.38
CA PHE A 43 2.43 -14.02 -7.94
C PHE A 43 1.60 -12.99 -7.18
N ARG A 44 1.27 -11.88 -7.85
CA ARG A 44 0.46 -10.78 -7.31
C ARG A 44 0.88 -10.31 -5.90
N GLY A 45 2.18 -10.20 -5.66
CA GLY A 45 2.75 -9.72 -4.41
C GLY A 45 3.00 -10.78 -3.33
N LEU A 46 2.58 -12.04 -3.53
CA LEU A 46 2.99 -13.14 -2.66
C LEU A 46 4.27 -13.81 -3.18
N ARG A 47 5.11 -14.21 -2.23
CA ARG A 47 6.24 -15.09 -2.48
C ARG A 47 5.75 -16.53 -2.32
N LEU A 48 5.77 -17.28 -3.42
CA LEU A 48 5.54 -18.70 -3.44
C LEU A 48 6.88 -19.36 -3.77
N ASN A 49 7.20 -20.48 -3.16
CA ASN A 49 8.35 -21.23 -3.57
C ASN A 49 7.98 -22.68 -3.91
N ILE A 50 8.80 -23.29 -4.73
CA ILE A 50 8.69 -24.71 -5.08
C ILE A 50 10.01 -25.37 -4.70
N GLU A 51 9.96 -26.41 -3.88
CA GLU A 51 11.10 -27.26 -3.52
C GLU A 51 10.99 -28.56 -4.31
N GLY A 52 11.81 -28.70 -5.35
CA GLY A 52 11.78 -29.81 -6.29
C GLY A 52 12.73 -30.93 -5.87
N GLU A 53 12.28 -32.19 -5.94
CA GLU A 53 13.09 -33.38 -5.76
C GLU A 53 12.78 -34.40 -6.86
N ILE A 54 13.68 -35.36 -7.14
CA ILE A 54 13.41 -36.42 -8.12
C ILE A 54 12.80 -37.61 -7.38
N GLY A 55 11.65 -38.07 -7.82
CA GLY A 55 10.78 -38.97 -7.05
C GLY A 55 11.28 -40.38 -6.79
N ASP A 56 12.33 -40.87 -7.49
CA ASP A 56 12.95 -42.19 -7.25
C ASP A 56 14.02 -42.21 -6.15
N GLN A 57 14.33 -41.03 -5.57
CA GLN A 57 15.31 -40.96 -4.48
C GLN A 57 14.67 -41.33 -3.15
N VAL A 58 15.39 -42.15 -2.36
CA VAL A 58 14.96 -42.54 -1.02
C VAL A 58 14.72 -41.29 -0.16
N GLY A 59 13.51 -41.14 0.39
CA GLY A 59 13.12 -40.00 1.23
C GLY A 59 12.87 -38.69 0.47
N ALA A 60 12.73 -38.70 -0.87
CA ALA A 60 12.45 -37.49 -1.66
C ALA A 60 11.20 -36.74 -1.18
N GLU A 61 10.11 -37.44 -0.89
CA GLU A 61 8.88 -36.83 -0.35
C GLU A 61 9.12 -36.11 0.98
N GLN A 62 9.84 -36.73 1.89
CA GLN A 62 10.14 -36.16 3.20
C GLN A 62 11.06 -34.95 3.10
N ARG A 63 12.06 -34.99 2.19
CA ARG A 63 12.95 -33.84 1.97
C ARG A 63 12.21 -32.66 1.34
N ALA A 64 11.45 -32.90 0.27
CA ALA A 64 10.68 -31.85 -0.40
C ALA A 64 9.68 -31.21 0.57
N TRP A 65 8.92 -32.01 1.33
CA TRP A 65 7.99 -31.48 2.31
C TRP A 65 8.67 -30.78 3.48
N GLY A 66 9.76 -31.33 4.00
CA GLY A 66 10.54 -30.72 5.08
C GLY A 66 11.07 -29.34 4.70
N LYS A 67 11.66 -29.21 3.50
CA LYS A 67 12.12 -27.93 2.95
C LYS A 67 10.94 -26.98 2.76
N ALA A 68 9.86 -27.40 2.11
CA ALA A 68 8.69 -26.57 1.86
C ALA A 68 8.09 -26.05 3.17
N SER A 69 7.94 -26.90 4.18
CA SER A 69 7.43 -26.52 5.51
C SER A 69 8.35 -25.51 6.22
N GLU A 70 9.68 -25.75 6.15
CA GLU A 70 10.68 -24.84 6.72
C GLU A 70 10.60 -23.44 6.07
N ARG A 71 10.41 -23.36 4.73
CA ARG A 71 10.29 -22.08 4.04
C ARG A 71 9.10 -21.25 4.55
N VAL A 72 7.98 -21.89 4.81
CA VAL A 72 6.80 -21.23 5.35
C VAL A 72 6.98 -20.89 6.84
N GLN A 73 7.54 -21.80 7.64
CA GLN A 73 7.80 -21.55 9.07
C GLN A 73 8.77 -20.39 9.30
N ARG A 74 9.79 -20.28 8.46
CA ARG A 74 10.81 -19.21 8.55
C ARG A 74 10.42 -17.94 7.80
N ASP A 75 9.19 -17.87 7.29
CA ASP A 75 8.67 -16.70 6.56
C ASP A 75 9.45 -16.34 5.28
N ILE A 76 10.17 -17.29 4.71
CA ILE A 76 10.88 -17.14 3.45
C ILE A 76 9.88 -17.06 2.30
N ALA A 77 8.84 -17.89 2.35
CA ALA A 77 7.72 -17.88 1.42
C ALA A 77 6.39 -17.85 2.17
N HIS A 78 5.36 -17.26 1.54
CA HIS A 78 3.99 -17.25 2.07
C HIS A 78 3.27 -18.57 1.79
N ILE A 79 3.60 -19.18 0.65
CA ILE A 79 3.13 -20.49 0.21
C ILE A 79 4.35 -21.26 -0.25
N SER A 80 4.42 -22.54 0.07
CA SER A 80 5.47 -23.41 -0.45
C SER A 80 4.87 -24.68 -1.04
N VAL A 81 5.48 -25.19 -2.10
CA VAL A 81 5.09 -26.44 -2.75
C VAL A 81 6.26 -27.40 -2.71
N ALA A 82 6.02 -28.58 -2.14
CA ALA A 82 6.89 -29.73 -2.32
C ALA A 82 6.55 -30.39 -3.65
N LEU A 83 7.52 -30.52 -4.55
CA LEU A 83 7.34 -31.06 -5.91
C LEU A 83 8.24 -32.27 -6.13
N LEU A 84 7.69 -33.32 -6.71
CA LEU A 84 8.45 -34.49 -7.15
C LEU A 84 8.41 -34.59 -8.67
N TYR A 85 9.59 -34.54 -9.26
CA TYR A 85 9.74 -34.78 -10.68
C TYR A 85 9.74 -36.29 -10.97
N PRO A 86 9.00 -36.74 -12.02
CA PRO A 86 9.07 -38.15 -12.46
C PRO A 86 10.49 -38.56 -12.84
N PRO A 87 10.93 -39.78 -12.49
CA PRO A 87 12.31 -40.22 -12.69
C PRO A 87 12.79 -40.21 -14.15
N HIS A 88 11.89 -40.41 -15.11
CA HIS A 88 12.24 -40.45 -16.53
C HIS A 88 12.81 -39.11 -17.03
N LEU A 89 12.40 -37.96 -16.44
CA LEU A 89 12.91 -36.63 -16.80
C LEU A 89 14.43 -36.49 -16.58
N ARG A 90 15.01 -37.35 -15.77
CA ARG A 90 16.47 -37.40 -15.56
C ARG A 90 17.25 -37.75 -16.82
N ARG A 91 16.65 -38.51 -17.74
CA ARG A 91 17.28 -39.02 -18.94
C ARG A 91 16.88 -38.30 -20.22
N GLU A 92 15.91 -37.42 -20.15
CA GLU A 92 15.44 -36.68 -21.33
C GLU A 92 16.53 -35.74 -21.87
N PRO A 93 16.68 -35.64 -23.22
CA PRO A 93 17.55 -34.64 -23.84
C PRO A 93 17.12 -33.22 -23.44
N LEU A 94 18.10 -32.30 -23.30
CA LEU A 94 17.83 -30.92 -22.89
C LEU A 94 16.86 -30.20 -23.82
N GLU A 95 16.93 -30.50 -25.11
CA GLU A 95 16.06 -29.90 -26.15
C GLU A 95 14.59 -30.31 -25.99
N ASN A 96 14.33 -31.53 -25.52
CA ASN A 96 12.99 -32.08 -25.32
C ASN A 96 12.45 -31.83 -23.91
N LEU A 97 13.30 -31.43 -22.99
CA LEU A 97 12.97 -31.33 -21.57
C LEU A 97 11.76 -30.43 -21.27
N PRO A 98 11.57 -29.25 -21.91
CA PRO A 98 10.38 -28.43 -21.68
C PRO A 98 9.08 -29.16 -22.02
N LYS A 99 9.03 -29.84 -23.18
CA LYS A 99 7.86 -30.64 -23.58
C LYS A 99 7.65 -31.84 -22.67
N ALA A 100 8.73 -32.49 -22.25
CA ALA A 100 8.65 -33.62 -21.35
C ALA A 100 8.11 -33.23 -19.97
N ILE A 101 8.51 -32.08 -19.42
CA ILE A 101 7.96 -31.54 -18.18
C ILE A 101 6.49 -31.14 -18.34
N GLU A 102 6.14 -30.51 -19.47
CA GLU A 102 4.77 -30.10 -19.76
C GLU A 102 3.79 -31.29 -19.83
N GLN A 103 4.26 -32.43 -20.32
CA GLN A 103 3.49 -33.67 -20.44
C GLN A 103 3.62 -34.61 -19.23
N ALA A 104 4.49 -34.26 -18.28
CA ALA A 104 4.76 -35.10 -17.12
C ALA A 104 3.61 -35.06 -16.11
N ASN A 105 3.32 -36.21 -15.49
CA ASN A 105 2.50 -36.26 -14.29
C ASN A 105 3.37 -35.93 -13.09
N LEU A 106 3.25 -34.70 -12.59
CA LEU A 106 3.98 -34.17 -11.43
C LEU A 106 3.23 -34.58 -10.15
N LYS A 107 3.99 -34.87 -9.09
CA LYS A 107 3.44 -35.09 -7.75
C LYS A 107 3.80 -33.91 -6.87
N PHE A 108 2.82 -33.25 -6.25
CA PHE A 108 3.07 -32.05 -5.47
C PHE A 108 2.19 -31.96 -4.24
N ALA A 109 2.66 -31.27 -3.19
CA ALA A 109 1.91 -30.96 -1.98
C ALA A 109 2.09 -29.50 -1.60
N VAL A 110 0.99 -28.82 -1.23
CA VAL A 110 0.99 -27.40 -0.89
C VAL A 110 1.08 -27.21 0.62
N CYS A 111 1.99 -26.34 1.02
CA CYS A 111 2.16 -25.91 2.40
C CYS A 111 1.70 -24.45 2.52
N ILE A 112 0.59 -24.24 3.22
CA ILE A 112 0.02 -22.93 3.57
C ILE A 112 -0.21 -22.86 5.08
N PRO A 113 -0.11 -21.66 5.71
CA PRO A 113 -0.48 -21.50 7.12
C PRO A 113 -1.99 -21.72 7.36
N PRO A 114 -2.42 -22.42 8.43
CA PRO A 114 -1.58 -23.16 9.37
C PRO A 114 -0.99 -24.40 8.72
N ILE A 115 0.30 -24.68 8.97
CA ILE A 115 1.02 -25.79 8.31
C ILE A 115 0.41 -27.12 8.75
N PRO A 116 -0.04 -27.97 7.82
CA PRO A 116 -0.58 -29.28 8.16
C PRO A 116 0.51 -30.22 8.66
N GLU A 117 0.19 -31.06 9.63
CA GLU A 117 1.14 -32.07 10.18
C GLU A 117 1.61 -33.08 9.12
N LYS A 118 0.75 -33.40 8.17
CA LYS A 118 1.04 -34.32 7.08
C LYS A 118 0.73 -33.68 5.73
N PRO A 119 1.59 -33.90 4.70
CA PRO A 119 1.31 -33.41 3.36
C PRO A 119 0.13 -34.15 2.73
N GLN A 120 -0.67 -33.40 1.99
CA GLN A 120 -1.65 -33.95 1.07
C GLN A 120 -1.05 -33.89 -0.34
N TRP A 121 -0.60 -35.04 -0.83
CA TRP A 121 -0.03 -35.15 -2.15
C TRP A 121 -1.13 -35.18 -3.22
N LEU A 122 -0.94 -34.37 -4.25
CA LEU A 122 -1.75 -34.30 -5.46
C LEU A 122 -0.90 -34.74 -6.66
N GLU A 123 -1.54 -35.20 -7.72
CA GLU A 123 -0.88 -35.55 -8.98
C GLU A 123 -1.56 -34.81 -10.13
N GLY A 124 -0.76 -34.33 -11.08
CA GLY A 124 -1.25 -33.63 -12.24
C GLY A 124 -0.14 -33.05 -13.09
N ASP A 125 -0.51 -32.46 -14.21
CA ASP A 125 0.41 -31.76 -15.09
C ASP A 125 0.77 -30.36 -14.58
N ILE A 126 1.54 -29.61 -15.35
CA ILE A 126 1.95 -28.24 -14.99
C ILE A 126 0.75 -27.28 -14.89
N ASP A 127 -0.32 -27.52 -15.65
CA ASP A 127 -1.50 -26.67 -15.59
C ASP A 127 -2.29 -26.94 -14.31
N ALA A 128 -2.34 -28.19 -13.84
CA ALA A 128 -2.84 -28.55 -12.52
C ALA A 128 -2.02 -27.89 -11.39
N LEU A 129 -0.68 -27.90 -11.51
CA LEU A 129 0.18 -27.19 -10.57
C LEU A 129 -0.10 -25.68 -10.56
N CYS A 130 -0.24 -25.05 -11.71
CA CYS A 130 -0.61 -23.63 -11.82
C CYS A 130 -1.97 -23.35 -11.16
N HIS A 131 -2.95 -24.19 -11.40
CA HIS A 131 -4.27 -24.06 -10.81
C HIS A 131 -4.23 -24.18 -9.28
N VAL A 132 -3.46 -25.14 -8.75
CA VAL A 132 -3.26 -25.31 -7.30
C VAL A 132 -2.54 -24.11 -6.68
N LEU A 133 -1.50 -23.59 -7.34
CA LEU A 133 -0.83 -22.35 -6.91
C LEU A 133 -1.79 -21.16 -6.87
N GLN A 134 -2.65 -21.04 -7.88
CA GLN A 134 -3.68 -19.99 -7.93
C GLN A 134 -4.72 -20.19 -6.82
N THR A 135 -5.20 -21.41 -6.59
CA THR A 135 -6.17 -21.72 -5.53
C THR A 135 -5.58 -21.47 -4.14
N ALA A 136 -4.33 -21.88 -3.90
CA ALA A 136 -3.62 -21.59 -2.65
C ALA A 136 -3.47 -20.08 -2.42
N TYR A 137 -3.19 -19.34 -3.50
CA TYR A 137 -3.19 -17.89 -3.49
C TYR A 137 -4.56 -17.33 -3.09
N GLU A 138 -5.64 -17.79 -3.72
CA GLU A 138 -7.00 -17.33 -3.45
C GLU A 138 -7.43 -17.63 -2.02
N GLN A 139 -7.01 -18.77 -1.45
CA GLN A 139 -7.27 -19.12 -0.05
C GLN A 139 -6.61 -18.16 0.93
N LEU A 140 -5.33 -17.79 0.71
CA LEU A 140 -4.66 -16.79 1.54
C LEU A 140 -5.19 -15.38 1.31
N ALA A 141 -5.72 -15.11 0.13
CA ALA A 141 -6.23 -13.82 -0.32
C ALA A 141 -7.75 -13.72 -0.25
N SER A 142 -8.42 -14.74 0.29
CA SER A 142 -9.87 -14.75 0.38
C SER A 142 -10.38 -13.56 1.19
N GLU A 143 -11.57 -13.08 0.85
CA GLU A 143 -12.25 -12.03 1.62
C GLU A 143 -12.39 -12.45 3.09
N ASP A 144 -12.61 -13.74 3.36
CA ASP A 144 -12.68 -14.29 4.72
C ASP A 144 -11.37 -14.13 5.50
N ALA A 145 -10.21 -14.36 4.85
CA ALA A 145 -8.90 -14.14 5.45
C ALA A 145 -8.66 -12.66 5.75
N VAL A 146 -9.04 -11.77 4.81
CA VAL A 146 -8.98 -10.32 5.00
C VAL A 146 -9.88 -9.87 6.14
N GLN A 147 -11.12 -10.38 6.21
CA GLN A 147 -12.06 -10.05 7.28
C GLN A 147 -11.57 -10.56 8.64
N LYS A 148 -10.99 -11.77 8.69
CA LYS A 148 -10.38 -12.31 9.91
C LYS A 148 -9.20 -11.46 10.38
N ALA A 149 -8.29 -11.08 9.49
CA ALA A 149 -7.17 -10.20 9.83
C ALA A 149 -7.65 -8.82 10.29
N ALA A 150 -8.67 -8.25 9.63
CA ALA A 150 -9.29 -7.00 10.05
C ALA A 150 -9.97 -7.14 11.42
N GLY A 151 -10.61 -8.28 11.72
CA GLY A 151 -11.17 -8.60 13.01
C GLY A 151 -10.11 -8.63 14.11
N LEU A 152 -9.01 -9.35 13.91
CA LEU A 152 -7.88 -9.40 14.84
C LEU A 152 -7.24 -8.02 15.07
N LEU A 153 -7.05 -7.24 13.99
CA LEU A 153 -6.53 -5.89 14.11
C LEU A 153 -7.51 -4.97 14.86
N LYS A 154 -8.81 -5.14 14.63
CA LYS A 154 -9.86 -4.43 15.38
C LYS A 154 -9.85 -4.80 16.87
N GLU A 155 -9.61 -6.06 17.22
CA GLU A 155 -9.41 -6.49 18.61
C GLU A 155 -8.13 -5.87 19.18
N ALA A 156 -7.01 -5.93 18.45
CA ALA A 156 -5.73 -5.38 18.89
C ALA A 156 -5.84 -3.93 19.32
N ILE A 157 -6.50 -3.09 18.52
CA ILE A 157 -6.63 -1.66 18.81
C ILE A 157 -7.59 -1.35 19.97
N GLN A 158 -8.47 -2.27 20.36
CA GLN A 158 -9.40 -2.04 21.47
C GLN A 158 -8.68 -1.94 22.81
N PHE A 159 -7.57 -2.67 23.00
CA PHE A 159 -6.84 -2.65 24.26
C PHE A 159 -6.29 -1.26 24.61
N PRO A 160 -5.39 -0.66 23.80
CA PRO A 160 -4.86 0.65 24.12
C PRO A 160 -5.92 1.75 24.01
N SER A 161 -6.91 1.66 23.09
CA SER A 161 -7.94 2.68 22.97
C SER A 161 -8.85 2.76 24.21
N ARG A 162 -9.24 1.63 24.79
CA ARG A 162 -10.01 1.59 26.03
C ARG A 162 -9.22 2.16 27.20
N GLU A 163 -7.93 1.77 27.30
CA GLU A 163 -7.07 2.28 28.36
C GLU A 163 -6.83 3.79 28.24
N MET A 164 -6.65 4.34 27.02
CA MET A 164 -6.57 5.78 26.81
C MET A 164 -7.79 6.51 27.36
N ILE A 165 -8.99 5.97 27.12
CA ILE A 165 -10.26 6.57 27.57
C ILE A 165 -10.38 6.43 29.09
N THR A 166 -10.08 5.26 29.65
CA THR A 166 -10.20 4.98 31.10
C THR A 166 -9.21 5.79 31.91
N ALA A 167 -7.98 5.93 31.43
CA ALA A 167 -6.93 6.73 32.07
C ALA A 167 -7.13 8.25 31.89
N GLY A 168 -8.15 8.68 31.15
CA GLY A 168 -8.42 10.09 30.91
C GLY A 168 -7.33 10.81 30.13
N VAL A 169 -6.71 10.13 29.16
CA VAL A 169 -5.69 10.72 28.30
C VAL A 169 -6.28 11.89 27.52
N SER A 170 -5.56 13.00 27.47
CA SER A 170 -5.97 14.18 26.70
C SER A 170 -6.05 13.84 25.22
N ILE A 171 -7.27 13.67 24.72
CA ILE A 171 -7.51 13.30 23.31
C ILE A 171 -6.98 14.36 22.35
N ASP A 172 -6.96 15.64 22.73
CA ASP A 172 -6.40 16.71 21.90
C ASP A 172 -4.89 16.51 21.64
N ARG A 173 -4.15 16.03 22.65
CA ARG A 173 -2.72 15.72 22.51
C ARG A 173 -2.48 14.55 21.59
N VAL A 174 -3.33 13.53 21.65
CA VAL A 174 -3.27 12.36 20.78
C VAL A 174 -3.73 12.70 19.35
N ALA A 175 -4.73 13.56 19.20
CA ALA A 175 -5.24 14.01 17.89
C ALA A 175 -4.21 14.82 17.09
N TYR A 176 -3.37 15.59 17.78
CA TYR A 176 -2.36 16.45 17.15
C TYR A 176 -1.38 15.69 16.24
N PRO A 177 -0.67 14.62 16.70
CA PRO A 177 0.20 13.85 15.83
C PRO A 177 -0.52 13.09 14.71
N LEU A 178 -1.83 12.89 14.84
CA LEU A 178 -2.66 12.27 13.79
C LEU A 178 -3.07 13.26 12.69
N GLY A 179 -2.88 14.56 12.91
CA GLY A 179 -3.32 15.62 12.00
C GLY A 179 -4.82 15.90 12.08
N ILE A 180 -5.49 15.47 13.15
CA ILE A 180 -6.91 15.75 13.37
C ILE A 180 -7.05 17.12 14.04
N PRO A 181 -7.80 18.07 13.45
CA PRO A 181 -7.94 19.42 14.01
C PRO A 181 -8.56 19.40 15.43
N PRO A 182 -8.00 20.13 16.42
CA PRO A 182 -8.50 20.16 17.80
C PRO A 182 -9.97 20.62 17.90
N GLU A 183 -10.40 21.49 17.00
CA GLU A 183 -11.76 22.04 16.97
C GLU A 183 -12.81 21.00 16.54
N SER A 184 -12.40 19.94 15.84
CA SER A 184 -13.24 18.78 15.59
C SER A 184 -13.52 18.00 16.89
N VAL A 185 -12.71 18.23 17.92
CA VAL A 185 -12.72 17.50 19.20
C VAL A 185 -13.42 18.30 20.30
N SER A 186 -13.45 19.64 20.22
CA SER A 186 -13.89 20.55 21.30
C SER A 186 -15.40 20.57 21.59
N LYS A 187 -16.24 19.92 20.76
CA LYS A 187 -17.67 19.67 21.03
C LYS A 187 -17.95 18.17 21.16
N GLN A 188 -17.18 17.52 21.98
CA GLN A 188 -17.03 16.08 22.10
C GLN A 188 -18.36 15.35 22.34
N LYS A 189 -18.85 14.75 21.30
CA LYS A 189 -19.69 13.56 21.45
C LYS A 189 -18.75 12.41 21.82
N SER A 190 -19.11 11.57 22.76
CA SER A 190 -18.29 10.42 23.24
C SER A 190 -17.76 9.54 22.09
N HIS A 191 -18.48 9.46 20.98
CA HIS A 191 -18.10 8.76 19.76
C HIS A 191 -16.79 9.26 19.12
N GLN A 192 -16.56 10.58 19.10
CA GLN A 192 -15.35 11.14 18.48
C GLN A 192 -14.10 10.85 19.30
N VAL A 193 -14.21 10.90 20.61
CA VAL A 193 -13.14 10.50 21.55
C VAL A 193 -12.71 9.05 21.28
N THR A 194 -13.69 8.16 21.17
CA THR A 194 -13.46 6.74 20.89
C THR A 194 -12.79 6.54 19.53
N SER A 195 -13.27 7.20 18.47
CA SER A 195 -12.67 7.08 17.13
C SER A 195 -11.22 7.56 17.11
N ILE A 196 -10.89 8.68 17.75
CA ILE A 196 -9.50 9.19 17.81
C ILE A 196 -8.60 8.22 18.57
N ALA A 197 -9.04 7.70 19.72
CA ALA A 197 -8.29 6.72 20.48
C ALA A 197 -8.06 5.42 19.68
N GLN A 198 -9.05 4.98 18.91
CA GLN A 198 -8.92 3.82 18.02
C GLN A 198 -7.97 4.08 16.85
N ILE A 199 -8.02 5.25 16.22
CA ILE A 199 -7.09 5.63 15.14
C ILE A 199 -5.65 5.71 15.69
N ALA A 200 -5.45 6.29 16.88
CA ALA A 200 -4.15 6.32 17.53
C ALA A 200 -3.62 4.90 17.78
N SER A 201 -4.49 4.02 18.29
CA SER A 201 -4.16 2.61 18.53
C SER A 201 -3.85 1.86 17.22
N LEU A 202 -4.54 2.18 16.12
CA LEU A 202 -4.26 1.62 14.81
C LEU A 202 -2.89 2.05 14.29
N VAL A 203 -2.51 3.32 14.48
CA VAL A 203 -1.17 3.81 14.11
C VAL A 203 -0.09 3.06 14.88
N LEU A 204 -0.29 2.81 16.18
CA LEU A 204 0.63 2.01 16.99
C LEU A 204 0.69 0.55 16.52
N ALA A 205 -0.45 -0.10 16.33
CA ALA A 205 -0.53 -1.48 15.85
C ALA A 205 0.12 -1.65 14.46
N ASN A 206 -0.08 -0.67 13.58
CA ASN A 206 0.52 -0.66 12.24
C ASN A 206 2.05 -0.50 12.30
N ALA A 207 2.57 0.33 13.19
CA ALA A 207 4.02 0.45 13.42
C ALA A 207 4.62 -0.83 14.02
N MET A 208 3.92 -1.49 14.95
CA MET A 208 4.34 -2.79 15.51
C MET A 208 4.36 -3.88 14.43
N LEU A 209 3.34 -3.92 13.56
CA LEU A 209 3.28 -4.84 12.44
C LEU A 209 4.45 -4.62 11.48
N PHE A 210 4.72 -3.36 11.13
CA PHE A 210 5.82 -3.01 10.25
C PHE A 210 7.19 -3.32 10.89
N GLN A 211 7.34 -3.11 12.20
CA GLN A 211 8.57 -3.49 12.94
C GLN A 211 8.85 -4.98 12.81
N GLU A 212 7.86 -5.85 12.99
CA GLU A 212 8.05 -7.30 12.89
C GLU A 212 8.43 -7.72 11.46
N GLU A 213 7.79 -7.14 10.43
CA GLU A 213 8.16 -7.41 9.04
C GLU A 213 9.57 -6.87 8.70
N LEU A 214 9.92 -5.68 9.17
CA LEU A 214 11.25 -5.11 8.97
C LEU A 214 12.35 -5.95 9.66
N ALA A 215 12.08 -6.45 10.86
CA ALA A 215 13.01 -7.29 11.62
C ALA A 215 13.29 -8.64 10.97
N GLN A 216 12.43 -9.11 10.05
CA GLN A 216 12.71 -10.32 9.26
C GLN A 216 13.80 -10.09 8.22
N VAL A 217 14.00 -8.86 7.78
CA VAL A 217 14.89 -8.48 6.69
C VAL A 217 16.14 -7.77 7.19
N ASP A 218 16.02 -6.98 8.25
CA ASP A 218 17.14 -6.28 8.90
C ASP A 218 17.29 -6.76 10.34
N HIS A 219 18.25 -7.66 10.58
CA HIS A 219 18.51 -8.26 11.89
C HIS A 219 18.95 -7.27 12.98
N ARG A 220 19.24 -6.03 12.62
CA ARG A 220 19.54 -4.95 13.58
C ARG A 220 18.27 -4.46 14.28
N VAL A 221 17.10 -4.69 13.66
CA VAL A 221 15.81 -4.33 14.23
C VAL A 221 15.34 -5.44 15.18
N LYS A 222 15.08 -5.08 16.41
CA LYS A 222 14.56 -6.01 17.42
C LYS A 222 13.16 -6.47 17.05
N ARG A 223 12.92 -7.78 17.08
CA ARG A 223 11.60 -8.36 16.78
C ARG A 223 10.58 -7.96 17.85
N LEU A 224 9.32 -7.79 17.46
CA LEU A 224 8.25 -7.43 18.38
C LEU A 224 8.09 -8.47 19.50
N ARG A 225 8.29 -9.77 19.19
CA ARG A 225 8.27 -10.84 20.19
C ARG A 225 9.37 -10.66 21.26
N GLN A 226 10.54 -10.19 20.90
CA GLN A 226 11.63 -9.92 21.85
C GLN A 226 11.31 -8.70 22.72
N CYS A 227 10.58 -7.69 22.18
CA CYS A 227 10.12 -6.55 22.96
C CYS A 227 9.11 -6.96 24.03
N LEU A 228 8.29 -7.99 23.77
CA LEU A 228 7.35 -8.53 24.76
C LEU A 228 8.02 -9.14 26.00
N GLU A 229 9.31 -9.48 25.93
CA GLU A 229 10.09 -10.01 27.05
C GLU A 229 10.70 -8.90 27.94
N ALA A 230 10.66 -7.63 27.51
CA ALA A 230 11.21 -6.50 28.25
C ALA A 230 10.36 -6.17 29.50
N GLU A 231 10.98 -5.62 30.54
CA GLU A 231 10.22 -5.18 31.75
C GLU A 231 9.20 -4.09 31.42
N ASN A 232 9.61 -3.08 30.67
CA ASN A 232 8.76 -2.01 30.16
C ASN A 232 8.67 -2.10 28.63
N PHE A 233 7.53 -2.55 28.14
CA PHE A 233 7.32 -2.76 26.71
C PHE A 233 7.26 -1.45 25.93
N ALA A 234 6.62 -0.41 26.49
CA ALA A 234 6.49 0.88 25.83
C ALA A 234 7.85 1.56 25.63
N ASP A 235 8.72 1.53 26.64
CA ASP A 235 10.07 2.10 26.53
C ASP A 235 10.94 1.34 25.53
N ASP A 236 10.83 0.01 25.51
CA ASP A 236 11.56 -0.83 24.56
C ASP A 236 11.11 -0.56 23.09
N LEU A 237 9.81 -0.41 22.86
CA LEU A 237 9.29 0.02 21.54
C LEU A 237 9.85 1.40 21.14
N LEU A 238 9.88 2.35 22.09
CA LEU A 238 10.43 3.69 21.81
C LEU A 238 11.92 3.64 21.42
N GLU A 239 12.70 2.76 22.05
CA GLU A 239 14.12 2.57 21.71
C GLU A 239 14.28 1.97 20.31
N VAL A 240 13.52 0.92 19.99
CA VAL A 240 13.56 0.30 18.67
C VAL A 240 13.15 1.31 17.60
N TRP A 241 12.06 2.05 17.80
CA TRP A 241 11.60 3.03 16.81
C TRP A 241 12.57 4.22 16.67
N ARG A 242 13.23 4.66 17.76
CA ARG A 242 14.32 5.66 17.68
C ARG A 242 15.51 5.13 16.89
N PHE A 243 15.88 3.85 17.10
CA PHE A 243 16.93 3.20 16.31
C PHE A 243 16.58 3.18 14.82
N VAL A 244 15.38 2.72 14.47
CA VAL A 244 14.92 2.67 13.06
C VAL A 244 14.95 4.07 12.43
N LEU A 245 14.43 5.08 13.11
CA LEU A 245 14.41 6.47 12.63
C LEU A 245 15.82 7.03 12.40
N ARG A 246 16.78 6.67 13.23
CA ARG A 246 18.15 7.19 13.15
C ARG A 246 19.00 6.44 12.15
N GLU A 247 18.92 5.10 12.13
CA GLU A 247 19.87 4.25 11.41
C GLU A 247 19.31 3.70 10.09
N ILE A 248 17.99 3.60 9.94
CA ILE A 248 17.35 2.97 8.79
C ILE A 248 16.51 3.96 7.98
N ASN A 249 15.70 4.77 8.65
CA ASN A 249 14.93 5.90 8.11
C ASN A 249 13.40 5.80 8.22
N TYR A 250 12.66 4.97 7.88
CA TYR A 250 11.17 4.85 7.88
C TYR A 250 10.37 5.88 8.74
N HIS A 251 10.70 7.17 8.60
CA HIS A 251 10.07 8.28 9.35
C HIS A 251 8.56 8.32 9.18
N ALA A 252 8.07 7.97 8.00
CA ALA A 252 6.65 7.89 7.70
C ALA A 252 5.88 6.97 8.64
N VAL A 253 6.51 5.85 9.01
CA VAL A 253 5.88 4.81 9.80
C VAL A 253 6.08 5.07 11.28
N PHE A 254 7.32 5.32 11.69
CA PHE A 254 7.66 5.31 13.12
C PHE A 254 7.57 6.67 13.82
N ASP A 255 7.70 7.81 13.11
CA ASP A 255 7.68 9.11 13.80
C ASP A 255 6.31 9.46 14.36
N ILE A 256 5.24 9.20 13.60
CA ILE A 256 3.87 9.44 14.07
C ILE A 256 3.53 8.49 15.21
N ALA A 257 3.84 7.19 15.06
CA ALA A 257 3.61 6.19 16.09
C ALA A 257 4.37 6.51 17.39
N ARG A 258 5.64 6.93 17.27
CA ARG A 258 6.45 7.37 18.42
C ARG A 258 5.84 8.58 19.12
N LYS A 259 5.36 9.58 18.37
CA LYS A 259 4.69 10.76 18.93
C LYS A 259 3.42 10.39 19.68
N VAL A 260 2.61 9.49 19.10
CA VAL A 260 1.41 8.96 19.76
C VAL A 260 1.79 8.22 21.04
N LEU A 261 2.79 7.32 20.99
CA LEU A 261 3.23 6.54 22.15
C LEU A 261 3.74 7.42 23.30
N LEU A 262 4.41 8.54 23.00
CA LEU A 262 4.89 9.50 23.99
C LEU A 262 3.77 10.27 24.72
N GLU A 263 2.58 10.37 24.15
CA GLU A 263 1.41 11.00 24.81
C GLU A 263 0.64 10.02 25.69
N LEU A 264 0.99 8.72 25.68
CA LEU A 264 0.35 7.72 26.53
C LEU A 264 0.96 7.70 27.93
N PRO A 265 0.15 7.41 28.98
CA PRO A 265 0.65 7.31 30.34
C PRO A 265 1.55 6.07 30.49
N ASN A 266 2.67 6.25 31.15
CA ASN A 266 3.56 5.13 31.54
C ASN A 266 3.00 4.44 32.80
N THR A 267 1.97 3.61 32.63
CA THR A 267 1.31 2.86 33.67
C THR A 267 1.33 1.36 33.39
N PRO A 268 1.32 0.48 34.41
CA PRO A 268 1.25 -0.97 34.18
C PRO A 268 0.01 -1.42 33.41
N GLN A 269 -1.09 -0.66 33.48
CA GLN A 269 -2.31 -0.92 32.72
C GLN A 269 -2.11 -0.65 31.24
N MET A 270 -1.51 0.51 30.90
CA MET A 270 -1.21 0.86 29.52
C MET A 270 -0.16 -0.10 28.93
N ASP A 271 0.87 -0.46 29.69
CA ASP A 271 1.88 -1.43 29.24
C ASP A 271 1.24 -2.78 28.92
N ARG A 272 0.34 -3.29 29.76
CA ARG A 272 -0.45 -4.50 29.48
C ARG A 272 -1.32 -4.35 28.23
N ALA A 273 -1.98 -3.21 28.07
CA ALA A 273 -2.83 -2.96 26.89
C ALA A 273 -2.01 -2.97 25.60
N LEU A 274 -0.81 -2.38 25.62
CA LEU A 274 0.11 -2.40 24.47
C LEU A 274 0.66 -3.80 24.18
N ARG A 275 0.97 -4.62 25.20
CA ARG A 275 1.39 -6.03 25.03
C ARG A 275 0.28 -6.86 24.39
N ASN A 276 -0.96 -6.75 24.88
CA ASN A 276 -2.09 -7.45 24.29
C ASN A 276 -2.32 -7.02 22.83
N CYS A 277 -2.12 -5.73 22.53
CA CYS A 277 -2.14 -5.25 21.14
C CYS A 277 -1.05 -5.92 20.30
N ALA A 278 0.18 -5.96 20.80
CA ALA A 278 1.32 -6.57 20.09
C ALA A 278 1.13 -8.07 19.85
N GLU A 279 0.58 -8.82 20.81
CA GLU A 279 0.25 -10.24 20.65
C GLU A 279 -0.74 -10.46 19.49
N LYS A 280 -1.79 -9.65 19.42
CA LYS A 280 -2.77 -9.71 18.32
C LYS A 280 -2.17 -9.29 16.98
N VAL A 281 -1.29 -8.30 16.98
CA VAL A 281 -0.54 -7.91 15.78
C VAL A 281 0.32 -9.07 15.27
N LEU A 282 0.99 -9.81 16.17
CA LEU A 282 1.75 -11.01 15.79
C LEU A 282 0.87 -12.12 15.19
N GLU A 283 -0.40 -12.25 15.64
CA GLU A 283 -1.35 -13.16 14.99
C GLU A 283 -1.69 -12.71 13.56
N VAL A 284 -1.87 -11.40 13.34
CA VAL A 284 -2.12 -10.83 12.00
C VAL A 284 -0.92 -11.05 11.09
N VAL A 285 0.31 -10.83 11.59
CA VAL A 285 1.55 -11.09 10.83
C VAL A 285 1.63 -12.54 10.38
N LYS A 286 1.31 -13.50 11.27
CA LYS A 286 1.31 -14.94 10.93
C LYS A 286 0.35 -15.31 9.80
N MET A 287 -0.74 -14.56 9.62
CA MET A 287 -1.69 -14.80 8.54
C MET A 287 -1.19 -14.38 7.17
N ARG A 288 -0.15 -13.53 7.08
CA ARG A 288 0.44 -13.01 5.84
C ARG A 288 -0.51 -12.20 4.94
N VAL A 289 -1.69 -11.91 5.41
CA VAL A 289 -2.70 -11.14 4.66
C VAL A 289 -2.36 -9.66 4.65
N ALA A 290 -1.82 -9.15 5.77
CA ALA A 290 -1.49 -7.74 5.94
C ALA A 290 -0.39 -7.24 5.00
N THR A 291 0.55 -8.10 4.58
CA THR A 291 1.61 -7.76 3.63
C THR A 291 1.10 -7.58 2.20
N ARG A 292 -0.15 -7.92 1.95
CA ARG A 292 -0.72 -7.98 0.62
C ARG A 292 -1.95 -7.10 0.44
N HIS A 293 -2.79 -7.03 1.45
CA HIS A 293 -4.02 -6.26 1.43
C HIS A 293 -3.87 -5.05 2.35
N ASP A 294 -4.45 -3.95 1.93
CA ASP A 294 -4.56 -2.74 2.76
C ASP A 294 -5.58 -2.93 3.90
N VAL A 295 -5.31 -3.92 4.75
CA VAL A 295 -6.15 -4.26 5.91
C VAL A 295 -6.21 -3.08 6.88
N ALA A 296 -5.06 -2.44 7.11
CA ALA A 296 -4.98 -1.28 8.01
C ALA A 296 -5.74 -0.08 7.44
N GLY A 297 -5.62 0.19 6.14
CA GLY A 297 -6.36 1.27 5.48
C GLY A 297 -7.86 1.04 5.48
N ARG A 298 -8.32 -0.17 5.19
CA ARG A 298 -9.75 -0.52 5.26
C ARG A 298 -10.31 -0.32 6.68
N LEU A 299 -9.59 -0.81 7.70
CA LEU A 299 -9.98 -0.60 9.08
C LEU A 299 -9.98 0.88 9.48
N TYR A 300 -8.99 1.65 9.02
CA TYR A 300 -8.90 3.09 9.26
C TYR A 300 -10.16 3.81 8.78
N HIS A 301 -10.62 3.53 7.56
CA HIS A 301 -11.84 4.15 7.02
C HIS A 301 -13.11 3.75 7.80
N LEU A 302 -13.17 2.51 8.28
CA LEU A 302 -14.26 2.09 9.16
C LEU A 302 -14.24 2.84 10.51
N LEU A 303 -13.05 3.09 11.07
CA LEU A 303 -12.87 3.80 12.33
C LEU A 303 -13.08 5.31 12.21
N LEU A 304 -12.82 5.89 11.04
CA LEU A 304 -13.15 7.29 10.78
C LEU A 304 -14.65 7.55 10.95
N GLY A 305 -15.52 6.59 10.57
CA GLY A 305 -16.96 6.65 10.81
C GLY A 305 -17.56 8.03 10.51
N ASP A 306 -18.14 8.66 11.53
CA ASP A 306 -18.73 10.00 11.41
C ASP A 306 -17.71 11.13 11.13
N ILE A 307 -16.41 10.89 11.36
CA ILE A 307 -15.33 11.84 11.02
C ILE A 307 -15.06 11.82 9.50
N ALA A 308 -15.28 10.70 8.83
CA ALA A 308 -15.05 10.55 7.38
C ALA A 308 -16.00 11.42 6.56
N LYS A 309 -17.28 11.47 6.93
CA LYS A 309 -18.31 12.25 6.20
C LYS A 309 -17.96 13.73 6.06
N PRO A 310 -17.63 14.46 7.13
CA PRO A 310 -17.20 15.87 7.02
C PRO A 310 -15.92 16.09 6.23
N LEU A 311 -15.03 15.09 6.17
CA LEU A 311 -13.81 15.14 5.38
C LEU A 311 -14.03 14.73 3.91
N GLY A 312 -15.16 14.07 3.61
CA GLY A 312 -15.48 13.55 2.28
C GLY A 312 -14.58 12.37 1.86
N THR A 313 -13.99 11.66 2.83
CA THR A 313 -13.08 10.56 2.57
C THR A 313 -13.83 9.24 2.44
N TYR A 314 -13.55 8.51 1.35
CA TYR A 314 -14.12 7.20 1.06
C TYR A 314 -13.01 6.23 0.67
N TYR A 315 -13.11 4.99 1.13
CA TYR A 315 -12.13 3.96 0.84
C TYR A 315 -12.41 3.31 -0.51
N THR A 316 -11.47 3.41 -1.43
CA THR A 316 -11.54 2.68 -2.71
C THR A 316 -11.31 1.20 -2.47
N SER A 317 -12.23 0.34 -2.92
CA SER A 317 -12.04 -1.10 -2.78
C SER A 317 -10.83 -1.57 -3.59
N ILE A 318 -10.09 -2.56 -3.05
CA ILE A 318 -8.89 -3.10 -3.71
C ILE A 318 -9.20 -3.63 -5.13
N PRO A 319 -10.30 -4.38 -5.37
CA PRO A 319 -10.64 -4.81 -6.71
C PRO A 319 -10.87 -3.66 -7.68
N ALA A 320 -11.55 -2.59 -7.25
CA ALA A 320 -11.80 -1.41 -8.08
C ALA A 320 -10.50 -0.66 -8.39
N ALA A 321 -9.63 -0.46 -7.40
CA ALA A 321 -8.31 0.14 -7.59
C ALA A 321 -7.45 -0.68 -8.56
N THR A 322 -7.41 -2.00 -8.40
CA THR A 322 -6.68 -2.91 -9.27
C THR A 322 -7.20 -2.84 -10.72
N LEU A 323 -8.52 -2.89 -10.91
CA LEU A 323 -9.12 -2.77 -12.24
C LEU A 323 -8.75 -1.43 -12.88
N LEU A 324 -8.97 -0.33 -12.17
CA LEU A 324 -8.70 1.02 -12.66
C LEU A 324 -7.25 1.18 -13.11
N LEU A 325 -6.29 0.76 -12.26
CA LEU A 325 -4.88 0.96 -12.56
C LEU A 325 -4.33 -0.02 -13.60
N ARG A 326 -4.88 -1.24 -13.70
CA ARG A 326 -4.56 -2.13 -14.83
C ARG A 326 -5.06 -1.59 -16.16
N LEU A 327 -6.25 -0.99 -16.22
CA LEU A 327 -6.75 -0.31 -17.41
C LEU A 327 -5.89 0.93 -17.73
N ALA A 328 -5.49 1.70 -16.72
CA ALA A 328 -4.65 2.88 -16.92
C ALA A 328 -3.24 2.53 -17.41
N PHE A 329 -2.67 1.41 -16.96
CA PHE A 329 -1.36 0.91 -17.36
C PHE A 329 -1.43 -0.21 -18.43
N GLU A 330 -2.49 -0.24 -19.24
CA GLU A 330 -2.54 -1.17 -20.38
C GLU A 330 -1.29 -1.02 -21.26
N PRO A 331 -0.38 -2.05 -21.36
CA PRO A 331 0.95 -1.87 -21.93
C PRO A 331 0.96 -1.38 -23.36
N SER A 332 0.02 -1.83 -24.18
CA SER A 332 -0.07 -1.48 -25.62
C SER A 332 -0.35 0.00 -25.85
N ARG A 333 -0.82 0.72 -24.83
CA ARG A 333 -1.16 2.14 -24.90
C ARG A 333 -0.04 3.07 -24.40
N TRP A 334 1.06 2.50 -23.87
CA TRP A 334 2.20 3.24 -23.36
C TRP A 334 3.41 3.14 -24.28
N ARG A 335 4.08 4.26 -24.49
CA ARG A 335 5.38 4.29 -25.18
C ARG A 335 6.52 4.14 -24.16
N VAL A 336 6.51 3.02 -23.44
CA VAL A 336 7.48 2.67 -22.39
C VAL A 336 8.10 1.33 -22.76
N ALA A 337 9.42 1.25 -22.72
CA ALA A 337 10.13 -0.03 -22.81
C ALA A 337 9.97 -0.74 -21.45
N TRP A 338 8.97 -1.61 -21.37
CA TRP A 338 8.63 -2.30 -20.12
C TRP A 338 9.67 -3.31 -19.66
N ASP A 339 10.61 -3.69 -20.51
CA ASP A 339 11.76 -4.55 -20.22
C ASP A 339 12.98 -3.80 -19.68
N ASP A 340 12.97 -2.47 -19.70
CA ASP A 340 14.05 -1.62 -19.20
C ASP A 340 13.68 -0.96 -17.87
N SER A 341 14.31 -1.41 -16.77
CA SER A 341 14.05 -0.88 -15.43
C SER A 341 14.35 0.62 -15.29
N ASP A 342 15.31 1.14 -16.06
CA ASP A 342 15.68 2.56 -16.00
C ASP A 342 14.63 3.44 -16.70
N THR A 343 14.03 2.95 -17.77
CA THR A 343 12.92 3.63 -18.45
C THR A 343 11.64 3.58 -17.61
N VAL A 344 11.29 2.42 -17.07
CA VAL A 344 10.12 2.25 -16.20
C VAL A 344 10.27 3.07 -14.91
N GLY A 345 11.47 3.14 -14.35
CA GLY A 345 11.78 3.93 -13.14
C GLY A 345 11.62 5.45 -13.32
N LYS A 346 11.57 5.95 -14.56
CA LYS A 346 11.32 7.38 -14.84
C LYS A 346 9.85 7.77 -14.78
N LEU A 347 8.94 6.81 -14.70
CA LEU A 347 7.50 7.10 -14.55
C LEU A 347 7.24 7.90 -13.27
N ARG A 348 6.39 8.91 -13.38
CA ARG A 348 5.95 9.76 -12.26
C ARG A 348 4.44 9.65 -12.12
N ILE A 349 4.03 9.14 -10.96
CA ILE A 349 2.63 8.87 -10.61
C ILE A 349 2.26 9.71 -9.40
N ALA A 350 1.09 10.36 -9.43
CA ALA A 350 0.62 11.12 -8.29
C ALA A 350 -0.81 10.79 -7.88
N ASP A 351 -1.07 10.96 -6.58
CA ASP A 351 -2.40 11.03 -5.99
C ASP A 351 -2.46 12.25 -5.06
N PHE A 352 -3.31 13.22 -5.37
CA PHE A 352 -3.44 14.46 -4.60
C PHE A 352 -4.41 14.36 -3.41
N ALA A 353 -5.04 13.21 -3.23
CA ALA A 353 -5.91 12.87 -2.11
C ALA A 353 -5.74 11.37 -1.78
N CYS A 354 -4.49 10.96 -1.48
CA CYS A 354 -4.09 9.55 -1.51
C CYS A 354 -4.75 8.69 -0.42
N GLY A 355 -5.34 9.29 0.62
CA GLY A 355 -5.93 8.54 1.72
C GLY A 355 -4.92 7.55 2.31
N THR A 356 -5.25 6.27 2.33
CA THR A 356 -4.39 5.18 2.80
C THR A 356 -3.53 4.55 1.71
N GLY A 357 -3.51 5.12 0.49
CA GLY A 357 -2.61 4.73 -0.59
C GLY A 357 -3.06 3.58 -1.48
N THR A 358 -4.31 3.16 -1.40
CA THR A 358 -4.82 2.00 -2.17
C THR A 358 -4.61 2.15 -3.68
N LEU A 359 -4.87 3.34 -4.25
CA LEU A 359 -4.64 3.59 -5.69
C LEU A 359 -3.15 3.62 -6.03
N LEU A 360 -2.30 4.21 -5.18
CA LEU A 360 -0.85 4.23 -5.39
C LEU A 360 -0.25 2.83 -5.30
N MET A 361 -0.72 2.00 -4.36
CA MET A 361 -0.33 0.59 -4.26
C MET A 361 -0.73 -0.19 -5.52
N ALA A 362 -1.96 -0.01 -6.00
CA ALA A 362 -2.43 -0.64 -7.23
C ALA A 362 -1.64 -0.18 -8.47
N ALA A 363 -1.24 1.10 -8.52
CA ALA A 363 -0.37 1.64 -9.57
C ALA A 363 1.01 0.98 -9.55
N LEU A 364 1.64 0.89 -8.37
CA LEU A 364 2.92 0.23 -8.19
C LEU A 364 2.87 -1.23 -8.65
N GLN A 365 1.82 -1.97 -8.26
CA GLN A 365 1.63 -3.35 -8.67
C GLN A 365 1.44 -3.48 -10.19
N ALA A 366 0.64 -2.61 -10.82
CA ALA A 366 0.42 -2.64 -12.25
C ALA A 366 1.71 -2.38 -13.05
N ILE A 367 2.54 -1.44 -12.60
CA ILE A 367 3.85 -1.15 -13.20
C ILE A 367 4.77 -2.37 -13.07
N LEU A 368 4.87 -2.94 -11.88
CA LEU A 368 5.71 -4.12 -11.63
C LEU A 368 5.27 -5.32 -12.45
N ASP A 369 3.99 -5.59 -12.53
CA ASP A 369 3.45 -6.69 -13.34
C ASP A 369 3.79 -6.51 -14.83
N ASN A 370 3.71 -5.28 -15.36
CA ASN A 370 4.07 -5.00 -16.74
C ASN A 370 5.58 -5.20 -16.97
N PHE A 371 6.41 -4.67 -16.08
CA PHE A 371 7.86 -4.87 -16.13
C PHE A 371 8.21 -6.36 -16.09
N LEU A 372 7.71 -7.08 -15.09
CA LEU A 372 8.05 -8.48 -14.87
C LEU A 372 7.59 -9.40 -16.02
N ARG A 373 6.47 -9.12 -16.69
CA ARG A 373 5.97 -9.90 -17.83
C ARG A 373 6.89 -9.84 -19.04
N VAL A 374 7.69 -8.80 -19.20
CA VAL A 374 8.55 -8.60 -20.37
C VAL A 374 10.01 -8.83 -20.03
N ALA A 375 10.48 -8.31 -18.91
CA ALA A 375 11.89 -8.34 -18.51
C ALA A 375 12.46 -9.75 -18.28
N TRP A 376 11.63 -10.73 -17.89
CA TRP A 376 12.09 -12.11 -17.69
C TRP A 376 12.68 -12.76 -18.96
N ARG A 377 12.30 -12.26 -20.15
CA ARG A 377 12.80 -12.78 -21.44
C ARG A 377 14.26 -12.42 -21.70
N ASN A 378 14.78 -11.42 -21.00
CA ASN A 378 16.11 -10.86 -21.29
C ASN A 378 17.26 -11.58 -20.55
N GLY A 379 16.95 -12.60 -19.72
CA GLY A 379 17.97 -13.45 -19.06
C GLY A 379 18.84 -12.73 -18.02
N GLU A 380 18.51 -11.50 -17.62
CA GLU A 380 19.23 -10.72 -16.63
C GLU A 380 18.78 -11.05 -15.20
N ASP A 381 19.56 -10.64 -14.19
CA ASP A 381 19.21 -10.80 -12.75
C ASP A 381 17.93 -10.02 -12.39
N LEU A 382 16.79 -10.62 -12.68
CA LEU A 382 15.46 -10.04 -12.49
C LEU A 382 15.16 -9.62 -11.04
N PRO A 383 15.58 -10.36 -9.97
CA PRO A 383 15.39 -9.93 -8.59
C PRO A 383 16.12 -8.62 -8.28
N THR A 384 17.33 -8.46 -8.75
CA THR A 384 18.10 -7.22 -8.54
C THR A 384 17.50 -6.05 -9.30
N GLN A 385 17.07 -6.26 -10.55
CA GLN A 385 16.38 -5.23 -11.33
C GLN A 385 15.04 -4.84 -10.70
N ARG A 386 14.25 -5.82 -10.23
CA ARG A 386 13.00 -5.58 -9.50
C ARG A 386 13.25 -4.73 -8.25
N ARG A 387 14.23 -5.08 -7.41
CA ARG A 387 14.58 -4.29 -6.21
C ARG A 387 15.02 -2.87 -6.56
N LYS A 388 15.86 -2.72 -7.59
CA LYS A 388 16.29 -1.41 -8.09
C LYS A 388 15.10 -0.58 -8.57
N LEU A 389 14.23 -1.17 -9.39
CA LEU A 389 13.04 -0.49 -9.90
C LEU A 389 12.09 -0.06 -8.78
N LEU A 390 11.78 -0.96 -7.84
CA LEU A 390 10.94 -0.67 -6.68
C LEU A 390 11.49 0.50 -5.87
N LYS A 391 12.80 0.48 -5.60
CA LYS A 391 13.46 1.57 -4.87
C LYS A 391 13.30 2.90 -5.58
N VAL A 392 13.57 2.96 -6.88
CA VAL A 392 13.45 4.20 -7.67
C VAL A 392 12.00 4.68 -7.72
N LEU A 393 11.03 3.78 -7.93
CA LEU A 393 9.61 4.13 -7.96
C LEU A 393 9.14 4.68 -6.62
N LEU A 394 9.52 4.06 -5.50
CA LEU A 394 9.10 4.51 -4.17
C LEU A 394 9.81 5.80 -3.74
N GLU A 395 11.09 5.96 -4.07
CA GLU A 395 11.86 7.15 -3.69
C GLU A 395 11.57 8.36 -4.60
N GLU A 396 11.26 8.14 -5.88
CA GLU A 396 11.17 9.22 -6.87
C GLU A 396 9.88 9.21 -7.69
N GLY A 397 9.36 8.01 -8.03
CA GLY A 397 8.27 7.82 -8.98
C GLY A 397 6.89 8.12 -8.41
N ILE A 398 6.63 7.69 -7.18
CA ILE A 398 5.31 7.75 -6.55
C ILE A 398 5.19 8.97 -5.64
N TRP A 399 4.13 9.74 -5.83
CA TRP A 399 3.81 10.95 -5.09
C TRP A 399 2.40 10.85 -4.49
N GLY A 400 2.29 11.04 -3.18
CA GLY A 400 1.01 11.02 -2.47
C GLY A 400 0.86 12.24 -1.58
N MET A 401 -0.30 12.86 -1.61
CA MET A 401 -0.66 13.97 -0.76
C MET A 401 -1.99 13.71 -0.08
N ASP A 402 -2.08 14.08 1.18
CA ASP A 402 -3.33 14.09 1.94
C ASP A 402 -3.29 15.19 3.00
N VAL A 403 -4.42 15.51 3.59
CA VAL A 403 -4.50 16.46 4.71
C VAL A 403 -4.34 15.77 6.06
N LEU A 404 -4.59 14.46 6.13
CA LEU A 404 -4.49 13.66 7.35
C LEU A 404 -3.11 13.01 7.46
N GLN A 405 -2.39 13.31 8.53
CA GLN A 405 -1.07 12.73 8.80
C GLN A 405 -1.14 11.22 9.00
N SER A 406 -2.18 10.73 9.68
CA SER A 406 -2.45 9.30 9.87
C SER A 406 -2.70 8.56 8.55
N ALA A 407 -3.38 9.20 7.58
CA ALA A 407 -3.57 8.64 6.24
C ALA A 407 -2.24 8.47 5.49
N VAL A 408 -1.40 9.52 5.52
CA VAL A 408 -0.05 9.48 4.90
C VAL A 408 0.84 8.41 5.56
N HIS A 409 0.75 8.22 6.88
CA HIS A 409 1.42 7.14 7.58
C HIS A 409 0.98 5.76 7.06
N LEU A 410 -0.32 5.54 6.89
CA LEU A 410 -0.84 4.27 6.36
C LEU A 410 -0.46 4.07 4.89
N THR A 411 -0.47 5.14 4.08
CA THR A 411 0.02 5.09 2.69
C THR A 411 1.48 4.63 2.62
N ALA A 412 2.34 5.18 3.47
CA ALA A 412 3.75 4.78 3.50
C ALA A 412 3.91 3.30 3.84
N THR A 413 3.15 2.82 4.81
CA THR A 413 3.16 1.40 5.22
C THR A 413 2.62 0.51 4.12
N ALA A 414 1.48 0.85 3.51
CA ALA A 414 0.87 0.07 2.43
C ALA A 414 1.82 -0.09 1.23
N LEU A 415 2.60 0.93 0.91
CA LEU A 415 3.56 0.90 -0.19
C LEU A 415 4.84 0.11 0.14
N THR A 416 5.29 0.10 1.38
CA THR A 416 6.58 -0.50 1.77
C THR A 416 6.45 -1.89 2.39
N LEU A 417 5.32 -2.20 3.04
CA LEU A 417 5.10 -3.48 3.71
C LEU A 417 5.21 -4.70 2.79
N PRO A 418 4.76 -4.66 1.51
CA PRO A 418 4.91 -5.79 0.59
C PRO A 418 6.36 -6.08 0.15
N ILE A 419 7.29 -5.19 0.45
CA ILE A 419 8.69 -5.23 -0.01
C ILE A 419 9.68 -4.80 1.08
N PRO A 420 9.63 -5.39 2.27
CA PRO A 420 10.47 -4.98 3.40
C PRO A 420 11.97 -5.12 3.11
N GLU A 421 12.36 -5.96 2.13
CA GLU A 421 13.75 -6.13 1.69
C GLU A 421 14.34 -4.91 0.97
N VAL A 422 13.54 -3.91 0.63
CA VAL A 422 14.01 -2.69 -0.04
C VAL A 422 14.11 -1.55 0.96
N THR A 423 15.32 -1.16 1.34
CA THR A 423 15.54 0.00 2.21
C THR A 423 15.27 1.30 1.46
N ILE A 424 14.29 2.07 1.93
CA ILE A 424 13.83 3.33 1.33
C ILE A 424 14.41 4.51 2.09
N LYS A 425 15.11 5.43 1.39
CA LYS A 425 15.73 6.62 2.00
C LYS A 425 14.75 7.79 2.18
N GLY A 426 13.64 7.79 1.47
CA GLY A 426 12.61 8.80 1.56
C GLY A 426 11.54 8.58 0.50
N MET A 427 10.34 9.08 0.74
CA MET A 427 9.20 8.96 -0.16
C MET A 427 8.61 10.33 -0.45
N ASN A 428 7.99 10.51 -1.62
CA ASN A 428 7.27 11.74 -1.94
C ASN A 428 5.83 11.68 -1.40
N LEU A 429 5.71 11.47 -0.10
CA LEU A 429 4.43 11.46 0.60
C LEU A 429 4.37 12.66 1.55
N TYR A 430 3.28 13.42 1.48
CA TYR A 430 3.17 14.69 2.17
C TYR A 430 1.81 14.86 2.83
N ALA A 431 1.81 15.21 4.11
CA ALA A 431 0.62 15.76 4.76
C ALA A 431 0.61 17.27 4.56
N LEU A 432 -0.49 17.79 4.03
CA LEU A 432 -0.64 19.20 3.66
C LEU A 432 -1.58 19.93 4.60
N ASP A 433 -1.26 21.19 4.92
CA ASP A 433 -2.03 21.99 5.86
C ASP A 433 -3.39 22.40 5.27
N LEU A 434 -4.45 22.18 6.04
CA LEU A 434 -5.82 22.58 5.73
C LEU A 434 -6.41 23.36 6.91
N GLY A 435 -7.02 24.50 6.65
CA GLY A 435 -7.66 25.32 7.68
C GLY A 435 -7.22 26.79 7.66
N VAL A 436 -7.62 27.54 8.70
CA VAL A 436 -7.25 28.94 8.88
C VAL A 436 -6.19 29.05 9.96
N ARG A 437 -5.05 29.66 9.65
CA ARG A 437 -3.91 29.87 10.55
C ARG A 437 -3.62 31.39 10.63
N GLY A 438 -4.23 32.07 11.59
CA GLY A 438 -4.21 33.53 11.62
C GLY A 438 -4.84 34.12 10.36
N ASP A 439 -4.10 34.92 9.58
CA ASP A 439 -4.54 35.49 8.32
C ASP A 439 -4.42 34.53 7.12
N GLU A 440 -3.70 33.42 7.27
CA GLU A 440 -3.43 32.46 6.20
C GLU A 440 -4.56 31.44 6.08
N LYS A 441 -4.98 31.19 4.86
CA LYS A 441 -6.03 30.23 4.49
C LYS A 441 -5.41 29.13 3.66
N ARG A 442 -5.42 27.92 4.20
CA ARG A 442 -4.80 26.74 3.63
C ARG A 442 -5.86 25.79 3.11
N LEU A 443 -5.70 25.34 1.87
CA LEU A 443 -6.66 24.48 1.15
C LEU A 443 -6.10 23.07 0.88
N GLY A 444 -5.07 22.66 1.60
CA GLY A 444 -4.42 21.35 1.38
C GLY A 444 -3.82 21.26 -0.01
N SER A 445 -4.05 20.12 -0.69
CA SER A 445 -3.54 19.91 -2.06
C SER A 445 -4.00 20.94 -3.08
N LEU A 446 -5.14 21.59 -2.86
CA LEU A 446 -5.66 22.61 -3.78
C LEU A 446 -4.81 23.89 -3.80
N ASP A 447 -3.98 24.12 -2.78
CA ASP A 447 -3.02 25.24 -2.80
C ASP A 447 -1.94 25.07 -3.88
N LEU A 448 -1.68 23.85 -4.36
CA LEU A 448 -0.81 23.60 -5.50
C LEU A 448 -1.28 24.28 -6.78
N LEU A 449 -2.57 24.61 -6.91
CA LEU A 449 -3.08 25.47 -7.99
C LEU A 449 -2.46 26.87 -7.95
N ARG A 450 -1.93 27.31 -6.81
CA ARG A 450 -1.15 28.56 -6.65
C ARG A 450 0.36 28.35 -6.85
N GLY A 451 0.77 27.14 -7.21
CA GLY A 451 2.16 26.72 -7.43
C GLY A 451 2.81 26.04 -6.23
N THR A 452 2.38 26.30 -5.00
CA THR A 452 2.96 25.70 -3.78
C THR A 452 1.93 25.41 -2.72
N ALA A 453 2.10 24.31 -1.97
CA ALA A 453 1.29 23.99 -0.79
C ALA A 453 2.15 23.92 0.47
N GLN A 454 1.57 24.24 1.63
CA GLN A 454 2.25 24.14 2.92
C GLN A 454 2.25 22.71 3.43
N VAL A 455 3.44 22.20 3.77
CA VAL A 455 3.64 20.84 4.28
C VAL A 455 3.63 20.85 5.81
N THR A 456 2.85 19.96 6.42
CA THR A 456 2.89 19.68 7.85
C THR A 456 3.81 18.52 8.19
N ILE A 457 3.82 17.48 7.34
CA ILE A 457 4.77 16.36 7.43
C ILE A 457 5.26 15.99 6.05
N ALA A 458 6.57 15.78 5.93
CA ALA A 458 7.22 15.23 4.76
C ALA A 458 8.06 14.02 5.16
N LEU A 459 8.12 13.04 4.25
CA LEU A 459 8.82 11.78 4.44
C LEU A 459 10.20 11.77 3.77
N ARG A 460 10.64 12.93 3.28
CA ARG A 460 12.02 13.16 2.87
C ARG A 460 12.70 14.10 3.86
N PRO A 461 13.98 13.85 4.21
CA PRO A 461 14.79 14.89 4.84
C PRO A 461 14.89 16.06 3.84
N PHE A 462 14.31 17.21 4.19
CA PHE A 462 14.58 18.43 3.45
C PHE A 462 16.07 18.77 3.60
N PRO A 463 16.74 19.23 2.54
CA PRO A 463 18.10 19.74 2.66
C PRO A 463 18.05 20.89 3.67
N VAL A 464 18.56 20.63 4.86
CA VAL A 464 18.80 21.67 5.86
C VAL A 464 19.93 22.51 5.27
N THR A 465 19.64 23.71 4.80
CA THR A 465 20.64 24.71 4.49
C THR A 465 21.41 24.95 5.79
N ARG A 466 22.62 24.41 5.86
CA ARG A 466 23.55 24.63 6.97
C ARG A 466 23.89 26.11 7.02
N THR A 467 23.17 26.87 7.82
CA THR A 467 23.72 28.12 8.35
C THR A 467 24.78 27.74 9.36
N LYS A 468 26.01 28.23 9.10
CA LYS A 468 27.20 27.99 9.93
C LYS A 468 26.87 28.15 11.43
N GLY A 469 27.06 27.10 12.22
CA GLY A 469 27.49 27.25 13.59
C GLY A 469 26.46 27.11 14.72
N LYS A 470 25.30 26.43 14.58
CA LYS A 470 24.53 25.95 15.75
C LYS A 470 23.89 24.60 15.47
N ARG A 471 24.18 23.60 16.34
CA ARG A 471 23.37 22.39 16.49
C ARG A 471 21.95 22.82 16.86
N VAL A 472 21.01 22.69 15.95
CA VAL A 472 19.58 22.84 16.25
C VAL A 472 19.11 21.48 16.74
N THR A 473 19.21 21.25 18.03
CA THR A 473 18.38 20.34 18.78
C THR A 473 17.08 21.11 19.01
N GLU A 474 16.07 20.75 18.26
CA GLU A 474 14.63 20.97 18.48
C GLU A 474 13.96 21.29 17.15
N THR A 475 13.01 20.46 16.83
CA THR A 475 12.13 20.56 15.68
C THR A 475 11.23 21.81 15.80
N ARG A 476 11.73 22.95 15.43
CA ARG A 476 10.84 24.02 14.96
C ARG A 476 10.30 23.54 13.62
N THR A 477 9.01 23.40 13.52
CA THR A 477 8.25 23.18 12.29
C THR A 477 8.63 24.30 11.31
N GLN A 478 9.69 24.10 10.54
CA GLN A 478 9.97 24.99 9.42
C GLN A 478 8.83 24.79 8.45
N GLN A 479 8.14 25.88 8.13
CA GLN A 479 7.08 25.90 7.13
C GLN A 479 7.72 25.60 5.77
N VAL A 480 7.66 24.36 5.36
CA VAL A 480 8.21 23.92 4.08
C VAL A 480 7.10 23.97 3.03
N LYS A 481 7.39 24.63 1.92
CA LYS A 481 6.48 24.70 0.78
C LYS A 481 6.80 23.58 -0.19
N LEU A 482 5.78 22.77 -0.50
CA LEU A 482 5.88 21.74 -1.52
C LEU A 482 5.81 22.38 -2.90
N GLN A 483 6.77 22.04 -3.75
CA GLN A 483 6.74 22.27 -5.19
C GLN A 483 6.74 20.91 -5.89
N LEU A 484 5.88 20.75 -6.88
CA LEU A 484 5.83 19.54 -7.68
C LEU A 484 6.93 19.52 -8.73
N PRO A 485 7.29 18.32 -9.26
CA PRO A 485 8.35 18.18 -10.23
C PRO A 485 8.03 18.96 -11.52
N GLU A 486 9.04 19.62 -12.06
CA GLU A 486 8.96 20.22 -13.39
C GLU A 486 8.65 19.15 -14.44
N GLY A 487 7.78 19.47 -15.41
CA GLY A 487 7.33 18.53 -16.43
C GLY A 487 6.13 17.66 -16.03
N GLY A 488 5.72 17.67 -14.74
CA GLY A 488 4.49 17.02 -14.29
C GLY A 488 4.55 15.49 -14.21
N PHE A 489 3.37 14.85 -14.24
CA PHE A 489 3.18 13.43 -14.00
C PHE A 489 2.74 12.67 -15.26
N ASP A 490 3.16 11.41 -15.37
CA ASP A 490 2.77 10.51 -16.45
C ASP A 490 1.37 9.93 -16.19
N LEU A 491 1.04 9.71 -14.91
CA LEU A 491 -0.29 9.29 -14.47
C LEU A 491 -0.66 9.99 -13.18
N ILE A 492 -1.91 10.44 -13.11
CA ILE A 492 -2.52 10.91 -11.87
C ILE A 492 -3.74 10.04 -11.58
N CYS A 493 -3.69 9.30 -10.47
CA CYS A 493 -4.80 8.50 -9.98
C CYS A 493 -5.41 9.17 -8.74
N MET A 494 -6.72 9.18 -8.62
CA MET A 494 -7.39 9.77 -7.46
C MET A 494 -8.77 9.18 -7.24
N ASN A 495 -9.14 9.07 -5.97
CA ASN A 495 -10.50 9.07 -5.49
C ASN A 495 -10.69 10.37 -4.68
N PRO A 496 -10.99 11.50 -5.34
CA PRO A 496 -11.01 12.80 -4.67
C PRO A 496 -12.17 12.90 -3.68
N PRO A 497 -12.10 13.77 -2.66
CA PRO A 497 -13.14 13.88 -1.65
C PRO A 497 -14.50 14.28 -2.26
N PHE A 498 -15.54 13.47 -1.99
CA PHE A 498 -16.90 13.73 -2.43
C PHE A 498 -17.63 14.58 -1.40
N THR A 499 -17.56 15.88 -1.56
CA THR A 499 -18.28 16.85 -0.74
C THR A 499 -19.40 17.52 -1.53
N ARG A 500 -20.38 18.10 -0.85
CA ARG A 500 -21.52 18.81 -1.44
C ARG A 500 -21.59 20.24 -0.96
N SER A 501 -22.28 21.08 -1.71
CA SER A 501 -22.56 22.45 -1.30
C SER A 501 -23.65 22.55 -0.22
N CYS A 502 -24.48 21.53 -0.08
CA CYS A 502 -25.54 21.41 0.93
C CYS A 502 -25.70 19.95 1.39
N GLY A 503 -26.32 19.71 2.55
CA GLY A 503 -26.51 18.42 3.16
C GLY A 503 -25.41 18.04 4.16
N ASP A 504 -25.24 16.76 4.45
CA ASP A 504 -24.33 16.27 5.52
C ASP A 504 -22.86 16.33 5.14
N ASN A 505 -22.49 16.18 3.86
CA ASN A 505 -21.12 16.22 3.35
C ASN A 505 -20.73 17.60 2.83
N LEU A 506 -20.77 18.60 3.70
CA LEU A 506 -20.48 19.97 3.32
C LEU A 506 -19.00 20.19 2.99
N LEU A 507 -18.76 21.07 2.01
CA LEU A 507 -17.43 21.62 1.73
C LEU A 507 -16.77 22.13 3.02
N PHE A 508 -15.62 21.53 3.41
CA PHE A 508 -14.92 21.81 4.66
C PHE A 508 -15.77 21.56 5.91
N GLY A 509 -16.64 20.54 5.88
CA GLY A 509 -17.58 20.22 6.97
C GLY A 509 -16.95 19.88 8.31
N SER A 510 -15.67 19.50 8.32
CA SER A 510 -14.88 19.25 9.52
C SER A 510 -14.54 20.52 10.33
N PHE A 511 -14.72 21.71 9.76
CA PHE A 511 -14.40 22.99 10.41
C PHE A 511 -15.65 23.69 10.96
N PRO A 512 -15.49 24.56 11.98
CA PRO A 512 -16.56 25.43 12.49
C PRO A 512 -17.15 26.30 11.39
N GLN A 513 -18.42 26.67 11.52
CA GLN A 513 -19.16 27.38 10.46
C GLN A 513 -18.46 28.67 9.95
N LYS A 514 -17.83 29.43 10.85
CA LYS A 514 -17.12 30.67 10.50
C LYS A 514 -15.89 30.37 9.63
N GLU A 515 -15.11 29.44 10.03
CA GLU A 515 -13.89 29.01 9.33
C GLU A 515 -14.24 28.35 7.99
N ARG A 516 -15.23 27.45 7.98
CA ARG A 516 -15.76 26.82 6.78
C ARG A 516 -16.18 27.85 5.72
N LYS A 517 -16.94 28.89 6.11
CA LYS A 517 -17.32 29.97 5.18
C LYS A 517 -16.08 30.70 4.62
N THR A 518 -15.08 30.93 5.45
CA THR A 518 -13.81 31.55 5.03
C THR A 518 -13.08 30.70 3.99
N LEU A 519 -12.97 29.39 4.22
CA LEU A 519 -12.35 28.46 3.28
C LEU A 519 -13.14 28.33 1.98
N GLN A 520 -14.47 28.31 2.05
CA GLN A 520 -15.35 28.31 0.86
C GLN A 520 -15.17 29.55 -0.01
N LEU A 521 -15.10 30.74 0.61
CA LEU A 521 -14.83 31.99 -0.11
C LEU A 521 -13.42 31.97 -0.75
N GLU A 522 -12.44 31.45 -0.04
CA GLU A 522 -11.08 31.35 -0.56
C GLU A 522 -11.00 30.39 -1.75
N LEU A 523 -11.70 29.25 -1.68
CA LEU A 523 -11.82 28.31 -2.78
C LEU A 523 -12.48 28.94 -4.02
N GLN A 524 -13.58 29.72 -3.83
CA GLN A 524 -14.22 30.42 -4.93
C GLN A 524 -13.29 31.46 -5.58
N LYS A 525 -12.50 32.19 -4.78
CA LYS A 525 -11.49 33.12 -5.30
C LYS A 525 -10.44 32.38 -6.13
N LEU A 526 -9.96 31.22 -5.62
CA LEU A 526 -9.00 30.37 -6.33
C LEU A 526 -9.55 29.92 -7.69
N ILE A 527 -10.78 29.38 -7.73
CA ILE A 527 -11.43 28.93 -8.97
C ILE A 527 -11.50 30.06 -10.01
N ARG A 528 -11.89 31.26 -9.58
CA ARG A 528 -12.00 32.44 -10.47
C ARG A 528 -10.63 32.93 -10.95
N LYS A 529 -9.69 33.08 -10.01
CA LYS A 529 -8.33 33.58 -10.30
C LYS A 529 -7.60 32.66 -11.28
N GLU A 530 -7.65 31.37 -11.06
CA GLU A 530 -6.98 30.36 -11.89
C GLU A 530 -7.83 29.94 -13.11
N ARG A 531 -9.02 30.50 -13.31
CA ARG A 531 -9.94 30.21 -14.42
C ARG A 531 -10.21 28.72 -14.63
N LEU A 532 -10.44 28.00 -13.52
CA LEU A 532 -10.56 26.53 -13.54
C LEU A 532 -11.84 26.09 -14.28
N PHE A 533 -11.72 24.99 -15.02
CA PHE A 533 -12.87 24.28 -15.60
C PHE A 533 -13.56 23.41 -14.54
N ALA A 534 -13.94 24.00 -13.42
CA ALA A 534 -14.54 23.34 -12.29
C ALA A 534 -15.63 24.22 -11.65
N SER A 535 -16.55 23.57 -10.93
CA SER A 535 -17.59 24.23 -10.16
C SER A 535 -17.58 23.74 -8.72
N ALA A 536 -17.50 24.65 -7.75
CA ALA A 536 -17.60 24.29 -6.32
C ALA A 536 -19.02 23.80 -5.93
N LEU A 537 -20.03 24.00 -6.77
CA LEU A 537 -21.39 23.50 -6.54
C LEU A 537 -21.45 21.97 -6.59
N ALA A 538 -20.59 21.35 -7.41
CA ALA A 538 -20.44 19.90 -7.48
C ALA A 538 -19.49 19.34 -6.42
N GLY A 539 -19.01 20.16 -5.48
CA GLY A 539 -18.09 19.74 -4.42
C GLY A 539 -16.60 19.97 -4.75
N LEU A 540 -15.72 19.25 -4.06
CA LEU A 540 -14.25 19.35 -4.23
C LEU A 540 -13.75 18.55 -5.43
N ALA A 541 -14.36 17.43 -5.77
CA ALA A 541 -13.87 16.52 -6.79
C ALA A 541 -13.60 17.20 -8.16
N PRO A 542 -14.46 18.09 -8.71
CA PRO A 542 -14.17 18.80 -9.96
C PRO A 542 -12.90 19.66 -9.88
N ILE A 543 -12.60 20.20 -8.70
CA ILE A 543 -11.44 21.07 -8.51
C ILE A 543 -10.16 20.24 -8.44
N PHE A 544 -10.24 19.04 -7.84
CA PHE A 544 -9.15 18.05 -7.89
C PHE A 544 -8.88 17.55 -9.31
N VAL A 545 -9.93 17.37 -10.14
CA VAL A 545 -9.76 17.06 -11.57
C VAL A 545 -9.04 18.19 -12.30
N ALA A 546 -9.37 19.46 -12.01
CA ALA A 546 -8.69 20.61 -12.57
C ALA A 546 -7.24 20.75 -12.07
N LEU A 547 -6.95 20.37 -10.82
CA LEU A 547 -5.61 20.28 -10.29
C LEU A 547 -4.81 19.21 -11.05
N ALA A 548 -5.40 18.04 -11.25
CA ALA A 548 -4.77 16.96 -12.01
C ALA A 548 -4.49 17.38 -13.45
N ASP A 549 -5.43 18.04 -14.14
CA ASP A 549 -5.21 18.56 -15.50
C ASP A 549 -3.99 19.49 -15.56
N ARG A 550 -3.77 20.31 -14.53
CA ARG A 550 -2.64 21.24 -14.51
C ARG A 550 -1.28 20.56 -14.47
N TYR A 551 -1.18 19.45 -13.73
CA TYR A 551 0.09 18.77 -13.49
C TYR A 551 0.29 17.46 -14.29
N LEU A 552 -0.69 17.06 -15.09
CA LEU A 552 -0.57 15.93 -15.98
C LEU A 552 0.16 16.33 -17.26
N LYS A 553 1.13 15.53 -17.67
CA LYS A 553 1.85 15.69 -18.94
C LYS A 553 0.91 15.52 -20.14
N GLU A 554 1.28 16.05 -21.29
CA GLU A 554 0.70 15.63 -22.56
C GLU A 554 0.93 14.13 -22.77
N ASN A 555 -0.05 13.43 -23.31
CA ASN A 555 -0.11 11.97 -23.39
C ASN A 555 -0.14 11.24 -22.04
N GLY A 556 -0.08 11.93 -20.91
CA GLY A 556 -0.31 11.37 -19.59
C GLY A 556 -1.77 10.95 -19.37
N ARG A 557 -2.03 10.15 -18.33
CA ARG A 557 -3.36 9.59 -18.05
C ARG A 557 -3.91 10.03 -16.70
N LEU A 558 -5.20 10.30 -16.69
CA LEU A 558 -6.03 10.37 -15.48
C LEU A 558 -6.63 8.99 -15.23
N ALA A 559 -6.59 8.51 -14.00
CA ALA A 559 -7.27 7.32 -13.53
C ALA A 559 -8.11 7.68 -12.29
N LEU A 560 -9.40 7.91 -12.47
CA LEU A 560 -10.24 8.57 -11.47
C LEU A 560 -11.41 7.69 -11.06
N VAL A 561 -11.72 7.71 -9.76
CA VAL A 561 -13.00 7.28 -9.20
C VAL A 561 -13.83 8.55 -8.99
N LEU A 562 -14.97 8.66 -9.65
CA LEU A 562 -15.80 9.87 -9.59
C LEU A 562 -17.29 9.51 -9.42
N PRO A 563 -18.09 10.42 -8.85
CA PRO A 563 -19.54 10.22 -8.81
C PRO A 563 -20.13 10.08 -10.21
N LYS A 564 -21.10 9.17 -10.38
CA LYS A 564 -21.84 8.98 -11.65
C LYS A 564 -22.50 10.28 -12.14
N ALA A 565 -22.73 11.24 -11.25
CA ALA A 565 -23.17 12.59 -11.59
C ALA A 565 -22.24 13.31 -12.59
N LEU A 566 -20.98 12.90 -12.72
CA LEU A 566 -20.10 13.36 -13.81
C LEU A 566 -20.76 13.20 -15.18
N LEU A 567 -21.52 12.14 -15.42
CA LEU A 567 -22.07 11.80 -16.74
C LEU A 567 -23.25 12.70 -17.13
N SER A 568 -24.06 13.14 -16.17
CA SER A 568 -25.32 13.85 -16.44
C SER A 568 -25.59 15.10 -15.58
N GLY A 569 -24.91 15.23 -14.43
CA GLY A 569 -25.15 16.37 -13.51
C GLY A 569 -24.81 17.73 -14.12
N VAL A 570 -25.66 18.73 -13.92
CA VAL A 570 -25.48 20.09 -14.46
C VAL A 570 -24.23 20.75 -13.88
N GLU A 571 -23.97 20.57 -12.60
CA GLU A 571 -22.81 21.14 -11.89
C GLU A 571 -21.47 20.58 -12.38
N TRP A 572 -21.50 19.44 -13.05
CA TRP A 572 -20.33 18.77 -13.65
C TRP A 572 -20.05 19.19 -15.10
N GLU A 573 -20.86 20.06 -15.69
CA GLU A 573 -20.72 20.47 -17.09
C GLU A 573 -19.33 21.01 -17.42
N ARG A 574 -18.75 21.84 -16.54
CA ARG A 574 -17.40 22.40 -16.76
C ARG A 574 -16.33 21.30 -16.80
N THR A 575 -16.42 20.31 -15.91
CA THR A 575 -15.48 19.18 -15.89
C THR A 575 -15.67 18.29 -17.12
N ARG A 576 -16.91 18.02 -17.55
CA ARG A 576 -17.15 17.31 -18.82
C ARG A 576 -16.55 18.07 -20.01
N ARG A 577 -16.72 19.38 -20.08
CA ARG A 577 -16.10 20.22 -21.12
C ARG A 577 -14.56 20.14 -21.10
N LEU A 578 -13.94 20.10 -19.91
CA LEU A 578 -12.50 19.89 -19.76
C LEU A 578 -12.08 18.56 -20.38
N LEU A 579 -12.74 17.47 -19.98
CA LEU A 579 -12.45 16.13 -20.46
C LEU A 579 -12.66 16.02 -21.98
N MET A 580 -13.76 16.55 -22.51
CA MET A 580 -14.05 16.51 -23.95
C MET A 580 -13.09 17.34 -24.80
N LYS A 581 -12.51 18.41 -24.24
CA LYS A 581 -11.63 19.31 -25.00
C LYS A 581 -10.17 18.90 -24.96
N ARG A 582 -9.73 18.29 -23.86
CA ARG A 582 -8.31 18.05 -23.60
C ARG A 582 -7.94 16.58 -23.46
N TYR A 583 -8.92 15.67 -23.54
CA TYR A 583 -8.68 14.26 -23.28
C TYR A 583 -9.37 13.35 -24.28
N VAL A 584 -8.77 12.19 -24.48
CA VAL A 584 -9.42 11.02 -25.05
C VAL A 584 -9.78 10.10 -23.90
N VAL A 585 -11.08 9.88 -23.69
CA VAL A 585 -11.55 8.88 -22.70
C VAL A 585 -11.25 7.49 -23.28
N GLU A 586 -10.34 6.78 -22.63
CA GLU A 586 -9.93 5.45 -23.07
C GLU A 586 -10.81 4.36 -22.47
N PHE A 587 -11.21 4.52 -21.20
CA PHE A 587 -12.11 3.61 -20.50
C PHE A 587 -13.08 4.37 -19.60
N LEU A 588 -14.33 3.90 -19.61
CA LEU A 588 -15.38 4.33 -18.70
C LEU A 588 -16.10 3.09 -18.19
N VAL A 589 -15.95 2.82 -16.88
CA VAL A 589 -16.53 1.65 -16.24
C VAL A 589 -17.65 2.10 -15.31
N VAL A 590 -18.83 1.50 -15.49
CA VAL A 590 -20.03 1.76 -14.70
C VAL A 590 -20.57 0.42 -14.23
N SER A 591 -20.91 0.30 -12.97
CA SER A 591 -21.59 -0.91 -12.47
C SER A 591 -23.05 -0.96 -12.96
N HIS A 592 -23.48 -2.12 -13.40
CA HIS A 592 -24.87 -2.44 -13.71
C HIS A 592 -25.59 -3.22 -12.59
N ASP A 593 -24.83 -3.66 -11.58
CA ASP A 593 -25.40 -4.33 -10.43
C ASP A 593 -26.16 -3.33 -9.54
N PRO A 594 -27.49 -3.49 -9.37
CA PRO A 594 -28.28 -2.58 -8.55
C PRO A 594 -27.90 -2.61 -7.06
N HIS A 595 -27.19 -3.66 -6.62
CA HIS A 595 -26.75 -3.83 -5.23
C HIS A 595 -25.25 -3.46 -5.04
N ARG A 596 -24.47 -3.30 -6.13
CA ARG A 596 -23.03 -3.03 -6.10
C ARG A 596 -22.64 -1.97 -7.13
N TRP A 597 -23.23 -0.79 -7.05
CA TRP A 597 -22.94 0.32 -7.95
C TRP A 597 -21.74 1.20 -7.53
N ASN A 598 -21.14 0.86 -6.39
CA ASN A 598 -20.05 1.63 -5.81
C ASN A 598 -18.71 0.91 -6.00
N PHE A 599 -17.66 1.68 -6.22
CA PHE A 599 -16.28 1.23 -6.24
C PHE A 599 -15.54 1.57 -4.94
N SER A 600 -16.18 2.37 -4.09
CA SER A 600 -15.71 2.75 -2.76
C SER A 600 -16.63 2.19 -1.67
N ASP A 601 -16.04 1.87 -0.51
CA ASP A 601 -16.80 1.47 0.68
C ASP A 601 -17.43 2.71 1.35
N ASN A 602 -18.58 2.51 1.99
CA ASN A 602 -19.27 3.51 2.82
C ASN A 602 -19.75 4.77 2.06
N THR A 603 -19.97 4.68 0.76
CA THR A 603 -20.59 5.77 -0.03
C THR A 603 -22.01 5.41 -0.44
N ASP A 604 -22.91 6.38 -0.38
CA ASP A 604 -24.29 6.29 -0.90
C ASP A 604 -24.37 6.81 -2.35
N LEU A 605 -23.24 7.13 -2.96
CA LEU A 605 -23.17 7.68 -4.31
C LEU A 605 -22.82 6.60 -5.32
N SER A 606 -23.57 6.49 -6.41
CA SER A 606 -23.14 5.72 -7.57
C SER A 606 -21.87 6.32 -8.16
N GLU A 607 -20.89 5.48 -8.48
CA GLU A 607 -19.58 5.89 -8.96
C GLU A 607 -19.29 5.38 -10.38
N VAL A 608 -18.28 5.98 -10.99
CA VAL A 608 -17.69 5.56 -12.27
C VAL A 608 -16.17 5.52 -12.15
N LEU A 609 -15.55 4.55 -12.82
CA LEU A 609 -14.11 4.58 -13.05
C LEU A 609 -13.85 5.15 -14.44
N ILE A 610 -12.93 6.09 -14.52
CA ILE A 610 -12.57 6.72 -15.79
C ILE A 610 -11.06 6.71 -15.97
N VAL A 611 -10.62 6.27 -17.15
CA VAL A 611 -9.25 6.44 -17.64
C VAL A 611 -9.30 7.34 -18.86
N ALA A 612 -8.57 8.44 -18.81
CA ALA A 612 -8.55 9.43 -19.88
C ALA A 612 -7.12 9.91 -20.16
N ARG A 613 -6.72 9.89 -21.43
CA ARG A 613 -5.40 10.34 -21.88
C ARG A 613 -5.48 11.79 -22.33
N LYS A 614 -4.56 12.62 -21.82
CA LYS A 614 -4.42 14.04 -22.22
C LYS A 614 -3.92 14.14 -23.65
N LEU A 615 -4.51 15.05 -24.42
CA LEU A 615 -4.14 15.33 -25.80
C LEU A 615 -2.88 16.17 -25.89
#